data_632589ed9af7a7e5084178fc45998104
#
_entry.id   632589ed9af7a7e5084178fc45998104
#
_cell.length_a   1.000
_cell.length_b   1.000
_cell.length_c   1.000
_cell.angle_alpha   90.00
_cell.angle_beta   90.00
_cell.angle_gamma   90.00
#
_symmetry.space_group_name_H-M   'P 1'
#
loop_
_entity.id
_entity.type
_entity.pdbx_description
1 polymer ?
#
loop_
_entity_poly.entity_id
_entity_poly.type
_entity_poly.pdbx_seq_one_letter_code
_entity_poly.pdbx_strand_id
1 'polypeptide(L)'
;MADEVRYQMLRPAEVVARRKACPVVYIPIGTLEWHGVHNPLGADTLQAEGLAILCARKGGGLVFPPLYYGESRVESLMESGAVDRAAIAEGMGLSPDNFLPERHPFPATEQVLQYQRLLLHILAEAESLGFEVGVLVAGHY
;
A
#
# COMPACT_ATOMS: atom_id res chain seq x y z
N MET A 1 1.82 -14.00 -22.22
CA MET A 1 0.64 -13.46 -21.49
C MET A 1 0.12 -14.38 -20.37
N ALA A 2 0.62 -15.59 -20.25
CA ALA A 2 0.16 -16.53 -19.18
C ALA A 2 0.61 -16.15 -17.75
N ASP A 3 1.45 -15.15 -17.59
CA ASP A 3 2.11 -14.81 -16.31
C ASP A 3 1.66 -13.48 -15.69
N GLU A 4 0.73 -12.74 -16.33
CA GLU A 4 0.18 -11.51 -15.78
C GLU A 4 -0.87 -11.84 -14.72
N VAL A 5 -0.67 -11.34 -13.50
CA VAL A 5 -1.56 -11.57 -12.34
C VAL A 5 -2.17 -10.28 -11.78
N ARG A 6 -1.76 -9.12 -12.31
CA ARG A 6 -2.27 -7.82 -11.85
C ARG A 6 -3.65 -7.56 -12.44
N TYR A 7 -4.64 -7.42 -11.58
CA TYR A 7 -6.05 -7.28 -11.94
C TYR A 7 -6.30 -6.17 -12.99
N GLN A 8 -5.69 -5.01 -12.81
CA GLN A 8 -5.86 -3.85 -13.68
C GLN A 8 -5.26 -4.01 -15.07
N MET A 9 -4.46 -5.04 -15.29
CA MET A 9 -3.82 -5.36 -16.58
C MET A 9 -4.56 -6.44 -17.36
N LEU A 10 -5.58 -7.06 -16.77
CA LEU A 10 -6.33 -8.18 -17.32
C LEU A 10 -7.65 -7.74 -17.93
N ARG A 11 -8.08 -8.48 -18.94
CA ARG A 11 -9.40 -8.33 -19.53
C ARG A 11 -10.45 -9.10 -18.70
N PRO A 12 -11.74 -8.73 -18.79
CA PRO A 12 -12.78 -9.37 -17.99
C PRO A 12 -12.82 -10.90 -18.06
N ALA A 13 -12.62 -11.48 -19.23
CA ALA A 13 -12.61 -12.94 -19.41
C ALA A 13 -11.44 -13.62 -18.69
N GLU A 14 -10.26 -12.96 -18.66
CA GLU A 14 -9.07 -13.46 -17.96
C GLU A 14 -9.27 -13.38 -16.44
N VAL A 15 -9.86 -12.29 -15.94
CA VAL A 15 -10.24 -12.15 -14.52
C VAL A 15 -11.20 -13.25 -14.10
N VAL A 16 -12.27 -13.48 -14.88
CA VAL A 16 -13.26 -14.53 -14.59
C VAL A 16 -12.61 -15.91 -14.53
N ALA A 17 -11.75 -16.24 -15.50
CA ALA A 17 -11.09 -17.54 -15.53
C ALA A 17 -10.17 -17.75 -14.30
N ARG A 18 -9.35 -16.74 -13.95
CA ARG A 18 -8.43 -16.83 -12.83
C ARG A 18 -9.15 -16.86 -11.48
N ARG A 19 -10.17 -16.02 -11.30
CA ARG A 19 -10.99 -16.02 -10.08
C ARG A 19 -11.72 -17.35 -9.88
N LYS A 20 -12.25 -17.96 -10.93
CA LYS A 20 -12.85 -19.30 -10.84
C LYS A 20 -11.84 -20.38 -10.44
N ALA A 21 -10.60 -20.24 -10.89
CA ALA A 21 -9.54 -21.19 -10.54
C ALA A 21 -9.03 -20.98 -9.10
N CYS A 22 -8.94 -19.72 -8.65
CA CYS A 22 -8.49 -19.36 -7.31
C CYS A 22 -9.11 -18.01 -6.91
N PRO A 23 -10.16 -17.99 -6.06
CA PRO A 23 -10.90 -16.78 -5.70
C PRO A 23 -10.18 -15.94 -4.62
N VAL A 24 -8.87 -15.84 -4.71
CA VAL A 24 -8.01 -15.07 -3.80
C VAL A 24 -7.56 -13.79 -4.49
N VAL A 25 -7.60 -12.67 -3.77
CA VAL A 25 -6.98 -11.42 -4.20
C VAL A 25 -5.97 -10.91 -3.16
N TYR A 26 -4.79 -10.56 -3.63
CA TYR A 26 -3.75 -9.92 -2.85
C TYR A 26 -3.84 -8.42 -3.03
N ILE A 27 -3.83 -7.68 -1.94
CA ILE A 27 -3.97 -6.22 -1.89
C ILE A 27 -2.68 -5.67 -1.29
N PRO A 28 -1.71 -5.22 -2.11
CA PRO A 28 -0.47 -4.64 -1.62
C PRO A 28 -0.75 -3.26 -1.00
N ILE A 29 -0.29 -3.06 0.20
CA ILE A 29 -0.45 -1.81 0.94
C ILE A 29 0.90 -1.34 1.50
N GLY A 30 1.11 -0.04 1.46
CA GLY A 30 2.30 0.60 1.97
C GLY A 30 2.13 2.10 2.00
N THR A 31 3.21 2.82 2.18
CA THR A 31 3.21 4.28 2.22
C THR A 31 4.38 4.86 1.43
N LEU A 32 4.35 6.17 1.23
CA LEU A 32 5.47 6.94 0.69
C LEU A 32 6.19 7.59 1.85
N GLU A 33 7.37 7.11 2.19
CA GLU A 33 8.14 7.63 3.30
C GLU A 33 9.66 7.59 3.05
N TRP A 34 10.40 8.24 3.93
CA TRP A 34 11.84 8.26 3.88
C TRP A 34 12.44 6.95 4.40
N HIS A 35 13.25 6.29 3.57
CA HIS A 35 13.99 5.06 3.89
C HIS A 35 15.50 5.23 3.76
N GLY A 36 16.00 6.41 4.05
CA GLY A 36 17.40 6.76 3.84
C GLY A 36 17.70 7.16 2.38
N VAL A 37 18.93 7.61 2.15
CA VAL A 37 19.37 8.14 0.84
C VAL A 37 19.50 7.06 -0.26
N HIS A 38 19.44 5.80 0.10
CA HIS A 38 19.72 4.66 -0.78
C HIS A 38 18.48 3.90 -1.24
N ASN A 39 17.32 4.17 -0.65
CA ASN A 39 16.07 3.51 -1.00
C ASN A 39 15.09 4.47 -1.70
N PRO A 40 14.22 3.96 -2.58
CA PRO A 40 13.13 4.75 -3.12
C PRO A 40 12.09 5.05 -2.04
N LEU A 41 11.43 6.21 -2.13
CA LEU A 41 10.38 6.62 -1.18
C LEU A 41 9.17 5.68 -1.14
N GLY A 42 8.94 4.90 -2.19
CA GLY A 42 7.86 3.92 -2.26
C GLY A 42 8.29 2.49 -1.91
N ALA A 43 9.41 2.29 -1.21
CA ALA A 43 10.00 0.97 -0.94
C ALA A 43 8.99 -0.01 -0.34
N ASP A 44 8.19 0.42 0.60
CA ASP A 44 7.18 -0.41 1.28
C ASP A 44 6.18 -1.03 0.31
N THR A 45 5.55 -0.18 -0.48
CA THR A 45 4.55 -0.64 -1.44
C THR A 45 5.17 -1.47 -2.56
N LEU A 46 6.37 -1.11 -3.02
CA LEU A 46 7.10 -1.88 -4.04
C LEU A 46 7.42 -3.29 -3.56
N GLN A 47 7.84 -3.46 -2.30
CA GLN A 47 8.08 -4.77 -1.71
C GLN A 47 6.79 -5.58 -1.58
N ALA A 48 5.72 -4.96 -1.06
CA ALA A 48 4.41 -5.59 -0.92
C ALA A 48 3.86 -6.06 -2.28
N GLU A 49 3.94 -5.23 -3.31
CA GLU A 49 3.49 -5.58 -4.67
C GLU A 49 4.33 -6.73 -5.25
N GLY A 50 5.66 -6.65 -5.12
CA GLY A 50 6.55 -7.71 -5.57
C GLY A 50 6.24 -9.05 -4.92
N LEU A 51 6.03 -9.07 -3.61
CA LEU A 51 5.63 -10.27 -2.86
C LEU A 51 4.26 -10.79 -3.30
N ALA A 52 3.26 -9.92 -3.42
CA ALA A 52 1.92 -10.29 -3.86
C ALA A 52 1.93 -10.93 -5.26
N ILE A 53 2.69 -10.36 -6.20
CA ILE A 53 2.86 -10.92 -7.55
C ILE A 53 3.49 -12.32 -7.49
N LEU A 54 4.52 -12.52 -6.67
CA LEU A 54 5.15 -13.83 -6.51
C LEU A 54 4.18 -14.86 -5.91
N CYS A 55 3.39 -14.46 -4.91
CA CYS A 55 2.37 -15.31 -4.29
C CYS A 55 1.31 -15.72 -5.31
N ALA A 56 0.76 -14.76 -6.07
CA ALA A 56 -0.26 -15.01 -7.07
C ALA A 56 0.25 -15.91 -8.21
N ARG A 57 1.49 -15.74 -8.65
CA ARG A 57 2.12 -16.59 -9.67
C ARG A 57 2.32 -18.02 -9.20
N LYS A 58 2.66 -18.23 -7.93
CA LYS A 58 2.93 -19.56 -7.36
C LYS A 58 1.69 -20.25 -6.85
N GLY A 59 0.81 -19.52 -6.17
CA GLY A 59 -0.35 -20.07 -5.46
C GLY A 59 -1.68 -19.84 -6.15
N GLY A 60 -1.71 -19.05 -7.21
CA GLY A 60 -2.95 -18.61 -7.86
C GLY A 60 -3.51 -17.32 -7.23
N GLY A 61 -4.64 -16.88 -7.76
CA GLY A 61 -5.27 -15.62 -7.40
C GLY A 61 -4.83 -14.45 -8.29
N LEU A 62 -5.21 -13.24 -7.88
CA LEU A 62 -4.93 -12.00 -8.58
C LEU A 62 -4.36 -10.96 -7.61
N VAL A 63 -3.71 -9.94 -8.15
CA VAL A 63 -3.16 -8.82 -7.37
C VAL A 63 -3.90 -7.54 -7.75
N PHE A 64 -4.50 -6.88 -6.78
CA PHE A 64 -5.11 -5.57 -6.95
C PHE A 64 -4.06 -4.47 -7.10
N PRO A 65 -4.42 -3.31 -7.65
CA PRO A 65 -3.54 -2.15 -7.69
C PRO A 65 -2.99 -1.84 -6.31
N PRO A 66 -1.68 -1.58 -6.19
CA PRO A 66 -1.07 -1.29 -4.91
C PRO A 66 -1.53 0.06 -4.35
N LEU A 67 -1.68 0.15 -3.04
CA LEU A 67 -2.00 1.37 -2.32
C LEU A 67 -0.73 2.01 -1.76
N TYR A 68 -0.29 3.10 -2.40
CA TYR A 68 0.89 3.87 -1.98
C TYR A 68 0.58 4.93 -0.93
N TYR A 69 -0.68 5.30 -0.78
CA TYR A 69 -1.14 6.34 0.15
C TYR A 69 -1.70 5.69 1.40
N GLY A 70 -0.83 4.94 2.09
CA GLY A 70 -1.15 4.36 3.36
C GLY A 70 -1.27 5.39 4.47
N GLU A 71 -1.49 4.92 5.67
CA GLU A 71 -1.45 5.75 6.83
C GLU A 71 -0.05 6.35 6.97
N SER A 72 0.01 7.66 6.82
CA SER A 72 1.19 8.40 7.21
C SER A 72 0.91 9.06 8.55
N ARG A 73 0.96 8.41 9.65
CA ARG A 73 0.78 9.02 10.97
C ARG A 73 1.32 10.45 10.95
N VAL A 74 0.73 11.38 11.69
CA VAL A 74 1.16 12.80 11.78
C VAL A 74 2.67 12.93 11.95
N GLU A 75 3.25 11.86 12.19
CA GLU A 75 4.59 11.63 12.63
C GLU A 75 5.45 11.02 11.56
N SER A 76 4.93 10.53 10.48
CA SER A 76 5.57 9.45 9.78
C SER A 76 6.08 9.73 8.39
N LEU A 77 5.81 10.83 7.74
CA LEU A 77 6.67 11.12 6.59
C LEU A 77 8.13 11.20 7.02
N MET A 78 8.33 11.35 8.32
CA MET A 78 9.63 11.42 8.95
C MET A 78 9.59 10.89 10.37
N GLU A 79 8.92 9.77 10.58
CA GLU A 79 8.73 9.19 11.89
C GLU A 79 8.82 10.24 13.02
N SER A 80 7.79 10.51 13.72
CA SER A 80 7.72 11.60 14.70
C SER A 80 8.77 11.54 15.77
N GLY A 81 9.32 10.40 15.96
CA GLY A 81 10.43 10.18 16.85
C GLY A 81 11.79 10.28 16.18
N ALA A 82 11.87 10.61 14.90
CA ALA A 82 13.14 10.67 14.22
C ALA A 82 13.99 11.79 14.85
N VAL A 83 15.00 11.37 15.57
CA VAL A 83 16.04 12.24 16.15
C VAL A 83 16.65 13.11 15.05
N ASP A 84 16.57 12.64 13.80
CA ASP A 84 17.19 13.20 12.61
C ASP A 84 16.24 13.98 11.70
N ARG A 85 15.07 14.41 12.19
CA ARG A 85 14.07 15.15 11.39
C ARG A 85 14.69 16.29 10.56
N ALA A 86 15.59 17.06 11.16
CA ALA A 86 16.24 18.16 10.46
C ALA A 86 17.14 17.68 9.31
N ALA A 87 17.91 16.62 9.54
CA ALA A 87 18.79 16.06 8.53
C ALA A 87 18.00 15.40 7.38
N ILE A 88 16.88 14.74 7.71
CA ILE A 88 15.98 14.16 6.69
C ILE A 88 15.36 15.26 5.85
N ALA A 89 14.82 16.31 6.48
CA ALA A 89 14.26 17.45 5.78
C ALA A 89 15.29 18.11 4.84
N GLU A 90 16.51 18.34 5.33
CA GLU A 90 17.61 18.87 4.54
C GLU A 90 17.92 17.97 3.33
N GLY A 91 18.01 16.65 3.56
CA GLY A 91 18.22 15.65 2.49
C GLY A 91 17.12 15.64 1.44
N MET A 92 15.90 16.03 1.80
CA MET A 92 14.76 16.21 0.89
C MET A 92 14.65 17.63 0.32
N GLY A 93 15.53 18.55 0.69
CA GLY A 93 15.45 19.95 0.28
C GLY A 93 14.28 20.72 0.89
N LEU A 94 13.83 20.33 2.08
CA LEU A 94 12.66 20.87 2.76
C LEU A 94 13.02 21.52 4.10
N SER A 95 12.15 22.41 4.59
CA SER A 95 12.20 22.89 5.97
C SER A 95 11.64 21.82 6.93
N PRO A 96 12.26 21.61 8.11
CA PRO A 96 11.69 20.75 9.15
C PRO A 96 10.27 21.15 9.57
N ASP A 97 9.91 22.42 9.41
CA ASP A 97 8.57 22.93 9.72
C ASP A 97 7.47 22.37 8.81
N ASN A 98 7.84 21.78 7.67
CA ASN A 98 6.87 21.13 6.79
C ASN A 98 6.23 19.90 7.43
N PHE A 99 6.86 19.35 8.45
CA PHE A 99 6.47 18.11 9.12
C PHE A 99 5.91 18.34 10.53
N LEU A 100 5.48 19.55 10.82
CA LEU A 100 4.82 19.85 12.09
C LEU A 100 3.40 19.28 12.11
N PRO A 101 2.97 18.65 13.22
CA PRO A 101 1.62 18.08 13.36
C PRO A 101 0.51 19.06 13.00
N GLU A 102 0.68 20.35 13.28
CA GLU A 102 -0.29 21.41 13.01
C GLU A 102 -0.55 21.65 11.52
N ARG A 103 0.30 21.15 10.65
CA ARG A 103 0.13 21.23 9.20
C ARG A 103 -0.76 20.11 8.64
N HIS A 104 -1.05 19.10 9.43
CA HIS A 104 -1.90 18.00 9.01
C HIS A 104 -3.38 18.30 9.33
N PRO A 105 -4.31 18.04 8.40
CA PRO A 105 -5.72 18.38 8.59
C PRO A 105 -6.42 17.48 9.61
N PHE A 106 -5.83 16.34 9.96
CA PHE A 106 -6.42 15.35 10.85
C PHE A 106 -5.41 14.86 11.89
N PRO A 107 -5.85 14.60 13.13
CA PRO A 107 -5.01 13.96 14.14
C PRO A 107 -4.70 12.50 13.75
N ALA A 108 -3.63 11.93 14.30
CA ALA A 108 -3.17 10.58 13.98
C ALA A 108 -4.27 9.51 14.13
N THR A 109 -5.07 9.60 15.19
CA THR A 109 -6.19 8.67 15.42
C THR A 109 -7.24 8.69 14.32
N GLU A 110 -7.52 9.87 13.77
CA GLU A 110 -8.48 10.01 12.67
C GLU A 110 -7.88 9.51 11.35
N GLN A 111 -6.60 9.74 11.11
CA GLN A 111 -5.91 9.19 9.93
C GLN A 111 -5.97 7.67 9.94
N VAL A 112 -5.69 7.01 11.07
CA VAL A 112 -5.81 5.56 11.24
C VAL A 112 -7.22 5.07 10.90
N LEU A 113 -8.24 5.72 11.47
CA LEU A 113 -9.63 5.34 11.22
C LEU A 113 -10.04 5.49 9.75
N GLN A 114 -9.62 6.56 9.09
CA GLN A 114 -9.90 6.77 7.67
C GLN A 114 -9.22 5.72 6.82
N TYR A 115 -7.97 5.38 7.12
CA TYR A 115 -7.24 4.35 6.41
C TYR A 115 -7.87 2.97 6.60
N GLN A 116 -8.25 2.61 7.82
CA GLN A 116 -8.96 1.36 8.08
C GLN A 116 -10.29 1.27 7.31
N ARG A 117 -11.05 2.37 7.25
CA ARG A 117 -12.29 2.43 6.46
C ARG A 117 -12.03 2.25 4.97
N LEU A 118 -10.95 2.83 4.44
CA LEU A 118 -10.55 2.63 3.05
C LEU A 118 -10.21 1.16 2.78
N LEU A 119 -9.45 0.51 3.66
CA LEU A 119 -9.12 -0.91 3.52
C LEU A 119 -10.37 -1.81 3.57
N LEU A 120 -11.29 -1.53 4.49
CA LEU A 120 -12.58 -2.23 4.55
C LEU A 120 -13.41 -2.03 3.28
N HIS A 121 -13.42 -0.81 2.74
CA HIS A 121 -14.09 -0.55 1.47
C HIS A 121 -13.48 -1.36 0.32
N ILE A 122 -12.16 -1.40 0.20
CA ILE A 122 -11.46 -2.19 -0.83
C ILE A 122 -11.79 -3.68 -0.68
N LEU A 123 -11.84 -4.21 0.54
CA LEU A 123 -12.21 -5.60 0.79
C LEU A 123 -13.67 -5.89 0.40
N ALA A 124 -14.60 -4.98 0.71
CA ALA A 124 -16.00 -5.10 0.30
C ALA A 124 -16.16 -5.05 -1.23
N GLU A 125 -15.39 -4.20 -1.92
CA GLU A 125 -15.33 -4.20 -3.39
C GLU A 125 -14.79 -5.52 -3.93
N ALA A 126 -13.75 -6.08 -3.32
CA ALA A 126 -13.21 -7.38 -3.71
C ALA A 126 -14.26 -8.50 -3.57
N GLU A 127 -15.01 -8.53 -2.47
CA GLU A 127 -16.14 -9.44 -2.27
C GLU A 127 -17.20 -9.25 -3.36
N SER A 128 -17.59 -8.02 -3.64
CA SER A 128 -18.56 -7.67 -4.70
C SER A 128 -18.11 -8.14 -6.09
N LEU A 129 -16.81 -8.17 -6.32
CA LEU A 129 -16.20 -8.71 -7.53
C LEU A 129 -16.08 -10.24 -7.52
N GLY A 130 -16.55 -10.91 -6.45
CA GLY A 130 -16.65 -12.37 -6.33
C GLY A 130 -15.36 -13.04 -5.87
N PHE A 131 -14.46 -12.32 -5.21
CA PHE A 131 -13.35 -12.93 -4.47
C PHE A 131 -13.85 -13.41 -3.10
N GLU A 132 -13.35 -14.55 -2.65
CA GLU A 132 -13.72 -15.17 -1.37
C GLU A 132 -12.70 -14.86 -0.28
N VAL A 133 -11.47 -14.52 -0.68
CA VAL A 133 -10.36 -14.20 0.23
C VAL A 133 -9.63 -12.96 -0.24
N GLY A 134 -9.57 -11.96 0.63
CA GLY A 134 -8.71 -10.79 0.47
C GLY A 134 -7.51 -10.87 1.40
N VAL A 135 -6.30 -10.81 0.85
CA VAL A 135 -5.04 -10.84 1.59
C VAL A 135 -4.40 -9.46 1.55
N LEU A 136 -4.40 -8.75 2.67
CA LEU A 136 -3.65 -7.51 2.81
C LEU A 136 -2.16 -7.84 2.95
N VAL A 137 -1.36 -7.39 1.98
CA VAL A 137 0.10 -7.58 1.99
C VAL A 137 0.73 -6.25 2.41
N ALA A 138 1.05 -6.15 3.70
CA ALA A 138 1.60 -4.93 4.27
C ALA A 138 3.11 -4.87 4.06
N GLY A 139 3.58 -3.83 3.38
CA GLY A 139 5.00 -3.48 3.31
C GLY A 139 5.40 -2.44 4.36
N HIS A 140 4.39 -1.80 4.97
CA HIS A 140 4.52 -0.91 6.11
C HIS A 140 3.80 -1.51 7.31
N TYR A 141 4.25 -1.25 8.54
CA TYR A 141 3.69 -1.84 9.78
C TYR A 141 2.32 -1.32 10.15
#